data_fb58fe3b37bf09f867a8c6e3d25a7070
#
_entry.id   fb58fe3b37bf09f867a8c6e3d25a7070
#
_cell.length_a   1.000
_cell.length_b   1.000
_cell.length_c   1.000
_cell.angle_alpha   90.00
_cell.angle_beta   90.00
_cell.angle_gamma   90.00
#
_symmetry.space_group_name_H-M   'P 1'
#
loop_
_entity.id
_entity.type
_entity.pdbx_description
1 polymer ?
#
loop_
_entity_poly.entity_id
_entity_poly.type
_entity_poly.pdbx_seq_one_letter_code
_entity_poly.pdbx_strand_id
1 'polypeptide(L)'
;KNIYNYIPKFTNHFGIEKTLSEKIDLEKAPKEVESEPIPKKDDDKLYTDDIVFRFYSKSANAPPGEGKGEIIPEEKKKDFEELGKISNWRKVLSNFAKTPFKLGKDEFGNEYEWQSVEHYYHANKFTNNKKFFESFTLNSRNSNEEMSKNPVLAKSYGGKSGKVKGKKILERKGIKTDTDFFGENGRQGKVMEEGHRAKYQQNKDAKKILLLTKNAKLQHIVRASKDVIFYDTMRIRKELQ
;
A
#
# COMPACT_ATOMS: atom_id res chain seq x y z
N LYS A 1 -31.52 -0.84 -41.20
CA LYS A 1 -32.41 -1.36 -40.13
C LYS A 1 -31.63 -1.28 -38.84
N ASN A 2 -32.00 -0.35 -37.95
CA ASN A 2 -31.38 -0.05 -36.67
C ASN A 2 -31.62 -1.19 -35.67
N ILE A 3 -30.56 -1.78 -35.12
CA ILE A 3 -30.58 -2.82 -34.06
C ILE A 3 -30.12 -2.21 -32.72
N TYR A 4 -30.33 -0.95 -32.47
CA TYR A 4 -29.91 -0.31 -31.21
C TYR A 4 -31.11 0.30 -30.49
N ASN A 5 -32.04 -0.52 -30.00
CA ASN A 5 -33.01 -0.06 -29.01
C ASN A 5 -33.61 -1.22 -28.25
N TYR A 6 -32.79 -1.87 -27.40
CA TYR A 6 -33.34 -2.63 -26.29
C TYR A 6 -32.46 -2.43 -25.06
N ILE A 7 -32.77 -1.40 -24.27
CA ILE A 7 -32.26 -1.24 -22.91
C ILE A 7 -33.37 -1.81 -22.02
N PRO A 8 -33.12 -2.91 -21.28
CA PRO A 8 -34.11 -3.40 -20.35
C PRO A 8 -34.28 -2.40 -19.21
N LYS A 9 -35.48 -1.92 -19.00
CA LYS A 9 -35.87 -1.14 -17.82
C LYS A 9 -36.01 -2.10 -16.64
N PHE A 10 -35.21 -1.91 -15.62
CA PHE A 10 -35.39 -2.59 -14.36
C PHE A 10 -36.14 -1.65 -13.40
N THR A 11 -37.36 -1.96 -13.08
CA THR A 11 -38.10 -1.36 -11.96
C THR A 11 -37.75 -2.11 -10.67
N ASN A 12 -37.33 -1.39 -9.64
CA ASN A 12 -37.23 -1.96 -8.32
C ASN A 12 -38.61 -1.98 -7.65
N HIS A 13 -38.77 -2.73 -6.56
CA HIS A 13 -40.02 -2.98 -5.87
C HIS A 13 -40.71 -1.70 -5.29
N PHE A 14 -40.13 -0.53 -5.50
CA PHE A 14 -40.63 0.78 -5.02
C PHE A 14 -40.98 1.76 -6.15
N GLY A 15 -41.05 1.32 -7.39
CA GLY A 15 -41.59 2.14 -8.50
C GLY A 15 -40.75 3.36 -8.91
N ILE A 16 -39.48 3.42 -8.56
CA ILE A 16 -38.57 4.52 -8.94
C ILE A 16 -37.78 4.12 -10.16
N GLU A 17 -38.10 4.75 -11.32
CA GLU A 17 -37.25 4.66 -12.51
C GLU A 17 -35.94 5.41 -12.29
N LYS A 18 -34.84 4.66 -12.20
CA LYS A 18 -33.48 5.24 -12.33
C LYS A 18 -32.91 4.90 -13.68
N THR A 19 -32.73 5.92 -14.50
CA THR A 19 -31.98 5.82 -15.74
C THR A 19 -30.50 5.60 -15.44
N LEU A 20 -29.88 4.66 -16.14
CA LEU A 20 -28.44 4.26 -15.99
C LEU A 20 -27.46 5.33 -16.55
N SER A 21 -27.88 6.61 -16.64
CA SER A 21 -27.03 7.71 -17.09
C SER A 21 -26.41 8.54 -15.98
N GLU A 22 -26.64 8.23 -14.70
CA GLU A 22 -25.86 8.84 -13.65
C GLU A 22 -24.43 8.29 -13.72
N LYS A 23 -23.53 9.08 -14.32
CA LYS A 23 -22.09 8.94 -14.15
C LYS A 23 -21.84 8.88 -12.66
N ILE A 24 -21.58 7.66 -12.14
CA ILE A 24 -21.08 7.49 -10.79
C ILE A 24 -19.76 8.23 -10.77
N ASP A 25 -19.76 9.37 -10.10
CA ASP A 25 -18.60 10.21 -9.90
C ASP A 25 -17.64 9.44 -8.98
N LEU A 26 -16.74 8.66 -9.60
CA LEU A 26 -15.73 7.85 -8.92
C LEU A 26 -14.71 8.69 -8.12
N GLU A 27 -14.79 10.02 -8.24
CA GLU A 27 -14.00 10.96 -7.45
C GLU A 27 -14.56 11.20 -6.03
N LYS A 28 -15.84 10.84 -5.78
CA LYS A 28 -16.52 11.01 -4.48
C LYS A 28 -16.64 9.75 -3.63
N ALA A 29 -16.04 8.62 -4.02
CA ALA A 29 -15.88 7.52 -3.08
C ALA A 29 -15.03 8.01 -1.89
N PRO A 30 -15.45 7.79 -0.63
CA PRO A 30 -14.63 8.13 0.53
C PRO A 30 -13.26 7.49 0.30
N LYS A 31 -12.21 8.32 0.21
CA LYS A 31 -10.84 7.83 0.08
C LYS A 31 -10.59 6.98 1.32
N GLU A 32 -10.25 5.70 1.12
CA GLU A 32 -9.61 4.94 2.19
C GLU A 32 -8.35 5.74 2.53
N VAL A 33 -8.36 6.43 3.65
CA VAL A 33 -7.16 6.98 4.24
C VAL A 33 -6.38 5.74 4.64
N GLU A 34 -5.27 5.47 3.93
CA GLU A 34 -4.27 4.53 4.43
C GLU A 34 -4.03 4.95 5.87
N SER A 35 -4.21 4.04 6.82
CA SER A 35 -4.11 4.36 8.23
C SER A 35 -2.80 5.08 8.46
N GLU A 36 -2.86 6.37 8.85
CA GLU A 36 -1.66 7.10 9.21
C GLU A 36 -0.97 6.35 10.34
N PRO A 37 0.32 6.08 10.24
CA PRO A 37 1.06 5.46 11.32
C PRO A 37 0.86 6.29 12.59
N ILE A 38 0.37 5.68 13.67
CA ILE A 38 0.09 6.39 14.91
C ILE A 38 1.42 6.86 15.50
N PRO A 39 1.63 8.18 15.70
CA PRO A 39 2.82 8.70 16.33
C PRO A 39 2.96 8.15 17.75
N LYS A 40 4.17 7.72 18.12
CA LYS A 40 4.52 7.31 19.49
C LYS A 40 5.33 8.41 20.17
N LYS A 41 5.42 8.41 21.49
CA LYS A 41 6.02 9.48 22.33
C LYS A 41 7.44 9.92 21.93
N ASP A 42 8.25 9.05 21.33
CA ASP A 42 9.65 9.33 20.97
C ASP A 42 9.88 9.42 19.45
N ASP A 43 8.84 9.54 18.65
CA ASP A 43 8.97 9.54 17.18
C ASP A 43 9.59 10.85 16.63
N ASP A 44 9.59 11.92 17.38
CA ASP A 44 10.30 13.16 17.08
C ASP A 44 11.84 12.99 17.01
N LYS A 45 12.37 11.93 17.63
CA LYS A 45 13.80 11.58 17.63
C LYS A 45 14.21 10.65 16.46
N LEU A 46 13.28 10.33 15.58
CA LEU A 46 13.54 9.39 14.47
C LEU A 46 14.11 10.09 13.22
N TYR A 47 13.99 11.39 13.14
CA TYR A 47 14.37 12.18 11.97
C TYR A 47 14.72 13.61 12.35
N THR A 48 15.28 14.37 11.40
CA THR A 48 15.43 15.82 11.47
C THR A 48 14.48 16.46 10.46
N ASP A 49 13.86 17.59 10.82
CA ASP A 49 12.85 18.26 9.98
C ASP A 49 13.45 18.97 8.76
N ASP A 50 14.75 19.22 8.78
CA ASP A 50 15.50 19.89 7.71
C ASP A 50 15.83 18.96 6.53
N ILE A 51 15.64 17.64 6.67
CA ILE A 51 15.85 16.66 5.60
C ILE A 51 14.57 15.88 5.38
N VAL A 52 13.95 16.06 4.22
CA VAL A 52 12.67 15.41 3.88
C VAL A 52 12.78 14.67 2.56
N PHE A 53 12.52 13.38 2.56
CA PHE A 53 12.34 12.58 1.36
C PHE A 53 10.87 12.23 1.17
N ARG A 54 10.39 12.46 -0.06
CA ARG A 54 9.01 12.21 -0.45
C ARG A 54 8.95 11.12 -1.52
N PHE A 55 8.12 10.12 -1.30
CA PHE A 55 8.07 8.95 -2.18
C PHE A 55 6.65 8.41 -2.37
N TYR A 56 6.46 7.69 -3.47
CA TYR A 56 5.31 6.85 -3.79
C TYR A 56 5.69 5.89 -4.93
N SER A 57 4.77 4.99 -5.31
CA SER A 57 5.02 3.95 -6.31
C SER A 57 5.41 4.44 -7.71
N LYS A 58 5.10 5.71 -8.04
CA LYS A 58 5.42 6.33 -9.35
C LYS A 58 6.41 7.50 -9.21
N SER A 59 7.16 7.57 -8.13
CA SER A 59 8.20 8.59 -7.95
C SER A 59 9.17 8.61 -9.12
N ALA A 60 9.60 9.80 -9.51
CA ALA A 60 10.63 9.97 -10.52
C ALA A 60 11.98 9.38 -10.05
N ASN A 61 12.78 8.90 -11.01
CA ASN A 61 14.15 8.53 -10.75
C ASN A 61 15.03 9.79 -10.82
N ALA A 62 15.21 10.44 -9.69
CA ALA A 62 15.98 11.67 -9.54
C ALA A 62 16.92 11.58 -8.33
N PRO A 63 18.03 12.34 -8.29
CA PRO A 63 18.90 12.42 -7.12
C PRO A 63 18.12 12.82 -5.84
N PRO A 64 18.63 12.47 -4.65
CA PRO A 64 18.07 12.95 -3.38
C PRO A 64 18.01 14.48 -3.32
N GLY A 65 16.89 15.03 -2.87
CA GLY A 65 16.64 16.47 -2.82
C GLY A 65 16.03 17.08 -4.10
N GLU A 66 16.00 16.33 -5.21
CA GLU A 66 15.38 16.77 -6.47
C GLU A 66 13.95 16.25 -6.67
N GLY A 67 13.45 15.44 -5.76
CA GLY A 67 12.05 15.03 -5.74
C GLY A 67 11.12 16.20 -5.38
N LYS A 68 9.91 16.21 -5.94
CA LYS A 68 8.94 17.28 -5.67
C LYS A 68 8.67 17.45 -4.18
N GLY A 69 9.07 18.62 -3.63
CA GLY A 69 8.87 18.96 -2.22
C GLY A 69 9.82 18.24 -1.26
N GLU A 70 10.90 17.65 -1.76
CA GLU A 70 12.00 17.19 -0.93
C GLU A 70 12.86 18.36 -0.45
N ILE A 71 13.49 18.19 0.70
CA ILE A 71 14.36 19.17 1.33
C ILE A 71 15.66 18.49 1.73
N ILE A 72 16.79 19.05 1.31
CA ILE A 72 18.13 18.74 1.82
C ILE A 72 18.91 20.05 1.84
N PRO A 73 19.46 20.48 3.00
CA PRO A 73 20.41 21.59 3.07
C PRO A 73 21.63 21.34 2.16
N GLU A 74 22.13 22.38 1.52
CA GLU A 74 23.22 22.28 0.52
C GLU A 74 24.45 21.57 1.07
N GLU A 75 24.83 21.90 2.31
CA GLU A 75 25.98 21.32 3.03
C GLU A 75 25.81 19.82 3.34
N LYS A 76 24.56 19.32 3.34
CA LYS A 76 24.23 17.91 3.64
C LYS A 76 24.02 17.03 2.37
N LYS A 77 24.00 17.62 1.18
CA LYS A 77 23.77 16.87 -0.06
C LYS A 77 24.76 15.73 -0.28
N LYS A 78 26.03 15.94 0.06
CA LYS A 78 27.08 14.92 -0.03
C LYS A 78 26.79 13.66 0.79
N ASP A 79 26.05 13.81 1.87
CA ASP A 79 25.67 12.71 2.73
C ASP A 79 24.79 11.65 2.04
N PHE A 80 24.13 12.03 0.95
CA PHE A 80 23.16 11.20 0.23
C PHE A 80 23.63 10.82 -1.19
N GLU A 81 24.90 11.04 -1.54
CA GLU A 81 25.45 10.67 -2.86
C GLU A 81 25.28 9.17 -3.14
N GLU A 82 25.55 8.30 -2.16
CA GLU A 82 25.40 6.85 -2.32
C GLU A 82 23.95 6.44 -2.58
N LEU A 83 22.98 7.12 -1.93
CA LEU A 83 21.55 6.92 -2.20
C LEU A 83 21.21 7.36 -3.63
N GLY A 84 21.78 8.46 -4.09
CA GLY A 84 21.60 8.99 -5.44
C GLY A 84 22.08 8.08 -6.55
N LYS A 85 23.06 7.21 -6.29
CA LYS A 85 23.55 6.20 -7.25
C LYS A 85 22.57 5.05 -7.46
N ILE A 86 21.59 4.88 -6.56
CA ILE A 86 20.63 3.77 -6.65
C ILE A 86 19.40 4.20 -7.46
N SER A 87 19.24 3.61 -8.63
CA SER A 87 18.08 3.90 -9.48
C SER A 87 16.77 3.54 -8.81
N ASN A 88 15.77 4.42 -8.91
CA ASN A 88 14.42 4.23 -8.39
C ASN A 88 14.32 4.00 -6.85
N TRP A 89 15.30 4.41 -6.07
CA TRP A 89 15.33 4.22 -4.61
C TRP A 89 14.03 4.66 -3.91
N ARG A 90 13.39 5.75 -4.37
CA ARG A 90 12.10 6.22 -3.82
C ARG A 90 10.98 5.20 -3.99
N LYS A 91 10.93 4.53 -5.15
CA LYS A 91 9.92 3.50 -5.40
C LYS A 91 10.08 2.31 -4.47
N VAL A 92 11.33 1.98 -4.09
CA VAL A 92 11.61 0.89 -3.16
C VAL A 92 11.09 1.20 -1.75
N LEU A 93 11.04 2.46 -1.33
CA LEU A 93 10.45 2.83 -0.04
C LEU A 93 8.92 2.64 0.01
N SER A 94 8.24 2.64 -1.14
CA SER A 94 6.80 2.48 -1.24
C SER A 94 6.31 1.07 -0.85
N ASN A 95 5.07 0.98 -0.35
CA ASN A 95 4.39 -0.30 -0.09
C ASN A 95 4.18 -1.15 -1.34
N PHE A 96 4.15 -0.49 -2.52
CA PHE A 96 4.00 -1.13 -3.83
C PHE A 96 5.29 -1.75 -4.36
N ALA A 97 6.43 -1.53 -3.70
CA ALA A 97 7.69 -2.11 -4.14
C ALA A 97 7.62 -3.63 -4.18
N LYS A 98 8.00 -4.21 -5.31
CA LYS A 98 8.10 -5.66 -5.47
C LYS A 98 9.37 -6.16 -4.79
N THR A 99 9.30 -6.26 -3.47
CA THR A 99 10.35 -6.74 -2.57
C THR A 99 9.79 -7.91 -1.78
N PRO A 100 9.81 -9.14 -2.34
CA PRO A 100 9.15 -10.29 -1.72
C PRO A 100 9.71 -10.59 -0.34
N PHE A 101 8.83 -11.04 0.56
CA PHE A 101 9.17 -11.46 1.91
C PHE A 101 8.23 -12.55 2.40
N LYS A 102 8.66 -13.30 3.42
CA LYS A 102 7.88 -14.34 4.08
C LYS A 102 7.36 -13.83 5.42
N LEU A 103 6.07 -14.02 5.68
CA LEU A 103 5.46 -13.64 6.95
C LEU A 103 4.13 -14.37 7.18
N GLY A 104 3.95 -14.91 8.38
CA GLY A 104 2.79 -15.74 8.73
C GLY A 104 2.92 -17.17 8.20
N LYS A 105 2.05 -18.07 8.70
CA LYS A 105 2.05 -19.48 8.32
C LYS A 105 0.64 -19.99 8.10
N ASP A 106 0.52 -20.98 7.21
CA ASP A 106 -0.72 -21.74 7.04
C ASP A 106 -0.90 -22.79 8.17
N GLU A 107 -2.00 -23.55 8.12
CA GLU A 107 -2.29 -24.61 9.08
C GLU A 107 -1.31 -25.79 9.05
N PHE A 108 -0.50 -25.90 8.01
CA PHE A 108 0.53 -26.93 7.83
C PHE A 108 1.93 -26.43 8.23
N GLY A 109 2.05 -25.17 8.66
CA GLY A 109 3.31 -24.55 9.05
C GLY A 109 4.12 -23.98 7.89
N ASN A 110 3.61 -23.97 6.64
CA ASN A 110 4.28 -23.35 5.51
C ASN A 110 4.17 -21.84 5.59
N GLU A 111 5.28 -21.13 5.38
CA GLU A 111 5.29 -19.69 5.40
C GLU A 111 4.59 -19.10 4.17
N TYR A 112 3.72 -18.11 4.38
CA TYR A 112 3.18 -17.30 3.29
C TYR A 112 4.26 -16.38 2.71
N GLU A 113 4.31 -16.30 1.39
CA GLU A 113 5.18 -15.38 0.66
C GLU A 113 4.36 -14.26 0.00
N TRP A 114 4.82 -13.03 0.18
CA TRP A 114 4.14 -11.80 -0.27
C TRP A 114 5.01 -11.05 -1.26
N GLN A 115 4.43 -10.59 -2.36
CA GLN A 115 5.17 -9.80 -3.36
C GLN A 115 5.55 -8.41 -2.86
N SER A 116 4.74 -7.81 -1.97
CA SER A 116 4.95 -6.46 -1.44
C SER A 116 4.15 -6.23 -0.15
N VAL A 117 4.47 -5.15 0.58
CA VAL A 117 3.72 -4.73 1.78
C VAL A 117 2.24 -4.47 1.44
N GLU A 118 1.94 -3.94 0.24
CA GLU A 118 0.56 -3.71 -0.20
C GLU A 118 -0.26 -5.01 -0.23
N HIS A 119 0.33 -6.14 -0.70
CA HIS A 119 -0.35 -7.43 -0.69
C HIS A 119 -0.62 -7.93 0.73
N TYR A 120 0.38 -7.88 1.59
CA TYR A 120 0.25 -8.30 2.98
C TYR A 120 -0.82 -7.50 3.72
N TYR A 121 -0.77 -6.17 3.60
CA TYR A 121 -1.72 -5.27 4.23
C TYR A 121 -3.16 -5.53 3.77
N HIS A 122 -3.36 -5.65 2.45
CA HIS A 122 -4.71 -5.86 1.90
C HIS A 122 -5.28 -7.24 2.20
N ALA A 123 -4.45 -8.29 2.21
CA ALA A 123 -4.87 -9.64 2.60
C ALA A 123 -5.36 -9.67 4.06
N ASN A 124 -4.62 -9.01 4.95
CA ASN A 124 -4.93 -8.99 6.38
C ASN A 124 -6.25 -8.29 6.75
N LYS A 125 -6.89 -7.61 5.82
CA LYS A 125 -8.28 -7.11 5.98
C LYS A 125 -9.32 -8.24 6.00
N PHE A 126 -8.95 -9.47 5.62
CA PHE A 126 -9.87 -10.58 5.33
C PHE A 126 -9.43 -11.90 5.95
N THR A 127 -8.85 -11.89 7.14
CA THR A 127 -8.36 -13.10 7.80
C THR A 127 -9.49 -14.08 8.13
N ASN A 128 -10.72 -13.59 8.29
CA ASN A 128 -11.93 -14.41 8.46
C ASN A 128 -12.36 -15.12 7.17
N ASN A 129 -11.77 -14.80 6.02
CA ASN A 129 -11.99 -15.53 4.76
C ASN A 129 -10.65 -16.02 4.21
N LYS A 130 -10.20 -17.19 4.70
CA LYS A 130 -8.92 -17.79 4.38
C LYS A 130 -8.64 -17.86 2.89
N LYS A 131 -9.59 -18.34 2.08
CA LYS A 131 -9.42 -18.45 0.63
C LYS A 131 -9.15 -17.10 -0.03
N PHE A 132 -9.84 -16.05 0.39
CA PHE A 132 -9.63 -14.70 -0.15
C PHE A 132 -8.32 -14.09 0.36
N PHE A 133 -7.99 -14.26 1.65
CA PHE A 133 -6.70 -13.87 2.22
C PHE A 133 -5.53 -14.51 1.45
N GLU A 134 -5.57 -15.81 1.24
CA GLU A 134 -4.52 -16.55 0.55
C GLU A 134 -4.38 -16.18 -0.93
N SER A 135 -5.44 -15.64 -1.57
CA SER A 135 -5.36 -15.21 -2.96
C SER A 135 -4.36 -14.07 -3.21
N PHE A 136 -3.95 -13.34 -2.17
CA PHE A 136 -2.92 -12.30 -2.23
C PHE A 136 -1.48 -12.84 -2.10
N THR A 137 -1.28 -14.10 -1.69
CA THR A 137 0.04 -14.71 -1.50
C THR A 137 0.62 -15.22 -2.82
N LEU A 138 1.94 -15.39 -2.88
CA LEU A 138 2.63 -15.94 -4.05
C LEU A 138 2.59 -17.46 -4.10
N ASN A 139 2.45 -18.14 -2.96
CA ASN A 139 2.76 -19.56 -2.80
C ASN A 139 1.65 -20.43 -2.20
N SER A 140 0.47 -19.86 -1.89
CA SER A 140 -0.67 -20.66 -1.43
C SER A 140 -1.38 -21.35 -2.60
N ARG A 141 -2.06 -22.48 -2.33
CA ARG A 141 -2.95 -23.15 -3.28
C ARG A 141 -4.10 -22.27 -3.79
N ASN A 142 -4.47 -21.24 -3.02
CA ASN A 142 -5.51 -20.28 -3.38
C ASN A 142 -4.94 -18.99 -3.99
N SER A 143 -3.63 -18.91 -4.24
CA SER A 143 -2.99 -17.73 -4.86
C SER A 143 -3.66 -17.38 -6.19
N ASN A 144 -3.96 -16.10 -6.38
CA ASN A 144 -4.42 -15.61 -7.67
C ASN A 144 -3.24 -15.02 -8.44
N GLU A 145 -2.93 -15.60 -9.60
CA GLU A 145 -1.71 -15.28 -10.34
C GLU A 145 -1.56 -13.81 -10.72
N GLU A 146 -2.63 -13.15 -11.14
CA GLU A 146 -2.57 -11.74 -11.51
C GLU A 146 -2.48 -10.83 -10.27
N MET A 147 -3.32 -11.11 -9.27
CA MET A 147 -3.42 -10.26 -8.08
C MET A 147 -2.18 -10.37 -7.20
N SER A 148 -1.68 -11.59 -6.96
CA SER A 148 -0.53 -11.82 -6.09
C SER A 148 0.79 -11.21 -6.60
N LYS A 149 0.86 -10.92 -7.91
CA LYS A 149 2.03 -10.32 -8.56
C LYS A 149 1.87 -8.83 -8.86
N ASN A 150 0.67 -8.25 -8.64
CA ASN A 150 0.38 -6.86 -8.99
C ASN A 150 -0.18 -6.06 -7.81
N PRO A 151 0.61 -5.17 -7.19
CA PRO A 151 0.18 -4.39 -6.01
C PRO A 151 -0.99 -3.44 -6.30
N VAL A 152 -1.17 -2.99 -7.55
CA VAL A 152 -2.34 -2.17 -7.95
C VAL A 152 -3.62 -3.01 -7.88
N LEU A 153 -3.56 -4.26 -8.31
CA LEU A 153 -4.68 -5.19 -8.21
C LEU A 153 -4.95 -5.55 -6.75
N ALA A 154 -3.92 -5.84 -5.97
CA ALA A 154 -4.05 -6.10 -4.53
C ALA A 154 -4.77 -4.94 -3.83
N LYS A 155 -4.36 -3.68 -4.05
CA LYS A 155 -5.03 -2.49 -3.53
C LYS A 155 -6.50 -2.42 -3.95
N SER A 156 -6.78 -2.66 -5.21
CA SER A 156 -8.14 -2.54 -5.75
C SER A 156 -9.08 -3.60 -5.18
N TYR A 157 -8.62 -4.86 -5.06
CA TYR A 157 -9.42 -5.96 -4.49
C TYR A 157 -9.55 -5.87 -2.99
N GLY A 158 -8.48 -5.50 -2.30
CA GLY A 158 -8.49 -5.25 -0.87
C GLY A 158 -9.15 -3.93 -0.47
N GLY A 159 -9.46 -3.05 -1.42
CA GLY A 159 -10.14 -1.78 -1.19
C GLY A 159 -11.64 -1.94 -0.92
N LYS A 160 -12.31 -0.84 -0.52
CA LYS A 160 -13.73 -0.84 -0.15
C LYS A 160 -14.65 -1.41 -1.23
N SER A 161 -14.43 -1.08 -2.49
CA SER A 161 -15.29 -1.53 -3.60
C SER A 161 -15.01 -2.95 -4.07
N GLY A 162 -13.80 -3.47 -3.83
CA GLY A 162 -13.34 -4.76 -4.36
C GLY A 162 -13.33 -4.84 -5.90
N LYS A 163 -13.33 -3.69 -6.60
CA LYS A 163 -13.42 -3.62 -8.06
C LYS A 163 -12.19 -2.97 -8.66
N VAL A 164 -11.75 -3.49 -9.80
CA VAL A 164 -10.76 -2.86 -10.67
C VAL A 164 -11.46 -2.26 -11.87
N LYS A 165 -11.06 -1.06 -12.29
CA LYS A 165 -11.66 -0.36 -13.43
C LYS A 165 -11.63 -1.27 -14.67
N GLY A 166 -12.82 -1.76 -15.07
CA GLY A 166 -13.01 -2.57 -16.29
C GLY A 166 -12.67 -4.06 -16.22
N LYS A 167 -12.14 -4.58 -15.09
CA LYS A 167 -11.88 -6.02 -14.94
C LYS A 167 -12.44 -6.56 -13.62
N LYS A 168 -13.24 -7.62 -13.72
CA LYS A 168 -13.71 -8.44 -12.59
C LYS A 168 -12.79 -9.68 -12.53
N ILE A 169 -11.72 -9.60 -11.71
CA ILE A 169 -10.73 -10.70 -11.64
C ILE A 169 -11.12 -11.73 -10.58
N LEU A 170 -11.69 -11.28 -9.46
CA LEU A 170 -12.20 -12.13 -8.39
C LEU A 170 -13.61 -11.70 -7.97
N GLU A 171 -14.43 -12.70 -7.68
CA GLU A 171 -15.74 -12.44 -7.12
C GLU A 171 -15.61 -12.22 -5.61
N ARG A 172 -15.81 -10.97 -5.17
CA ARG A 172 -15.81 -10.57 -3.76
C ARG A 172 -17.22 -10.51 -3.18
N LYS A 173 -18.16 -11.23 -3.78
CA LYS A 173 -19.56 -11.23 -3.31
C LYS A 173 -19.66 -11.81 -1.89
N GLY A 174 -20.16 -11.01 -0.96
CA GLY A 174 -20.31 -11.43 0.44
C GLY A 174 -19.05 -11.36 1.31
N ILE A 175 -17.87 -11.10 0.74
CA ILE A 175 -16.62 -10.98 1.51
C ILE A 175 -16.49 -9.55 2.03
N LYS A 176 -16.50 -9.41 3.35
CA LYS A 176 -16.39 -8.14 4.06
C LYS A 176 -15.02 -8.02 4.74
N THR A 177 -14.56 -6.79 4.91
CA THR A 177 -13.41 -6.50 5.77
C THR A 177 -13.71 -6.93 7.20
N ASP A 178 -12.73 -7.51 7.87
CA ASP A 178 -12.83 -7.92 9.27
C ASP A 178 -13.14 -6.70 10.15
N THR A 179 -14.04 -6.86 11.10
CA THR A 179 -14.55 -5.75 11.94
C THR A 179 -13.49 -5.16 12.86
N ASP A 180 -12.45 -5.94 13.20
CA ASP A 180 -11.33 -5.56 14.05
C ASP A 180 -10.15 -4.97 13.27
N PHE A 181 -10.26 -4.83 11.94
CA PHE A 181 -9.14 -4.35 11.14
C PHE A 181 -8.93 -2.84 11.28
N PHE A 182 -9.99 -2.04 11.17
CA PHE A 182 -9.95 -0.59 11.28
C PHE A 182 -10.46 -0.10 12.64
N GLY A 183 -10.16 1.16 12.96
CA GLY A 183 -10.60 1.84 14.18
C GLY A 183 -9.46 2.15 15.13
N GLU A 184 -9.77 2.78 16.24
CA GLU A 184 -8.79 3.24 17.25
C GLU A 184 -7.94 2.08 17.80
N ASN A 185 -8.57 0.93 18.05
CA ASN A 185 -7.91 -0.30 18.49
C ASN A 185 -7.73 -1.32 17.37
N GLY A 186 -7.84 -0.88 16.12
CA GLY A 186 -7.73 -1.74 14.96
C GLY A 186 -6.30 -2.23 14.71
N ARG A 187 -6.18 -3.42 14.11
CA ARG A 187 -4.86 -4.03 13.84
C ARG A 187 -4.16 -3.49 12.59
N GLN A 188 -4.77 -2.54 11.86
CA GLN A 188 -4.21 -1.99 10.63
C GLN A 188 -2.78 -1.44 10.78
N GLY A 189 -2.50 -0.72 11.88
CA GLY A 189 -1.17 -0.16 12.14
C GLY A 189 -0.13 -1.24 12.42
N LYS A 190 -0.47 -2.24 13.24
CA LYS A 190 0.39 -3.38 13.54
C LYS A 190 0.72 -4.17 12.27
N VAL A 191 -0.28 -4.48 11.45
CA VAL A 191 -0.12 -5.17 10.18
C VAL A 191 0.82 -4.41 9.24
N MET A 192 0.69 -3.09 9.15
CA MET A 192 1.57 -2.27 8.31
C MET A 192 3.02 -2.33 8.81
N GLU A 193 3.25 -2.16 10.11
CA GLU A 193 4.58 -2.23 10.73
C GLU A 193 5.22 -3.62 10.52
N GLU A 194 4.48 -4.70 10.70
CA GLU A 194 4.96 -6.08 10.47
C GLU A 194 5.40 -6.29 9.01
N GLY A 195 4.61 -5.84 8.06
CA GLY A 195 4.95 -5.93 6.64
C GLY A 195 6.21 -5.13 6.27
N HIS A 196 6.34 -3.91 6.79
CA HIS A 196 7.55 -3.11 6.61
C HIS A 196 8.77 -3.77 7.25
N ARG A 197 8.63 -4.28 8.47
CA ARG A 197 9.71 -4.97 9.18
C ARG A 197 10.21 -6.18 8.40
N ALA A 198 9.31 -7.05 7.95
CA ALA A 198 9.64 -8.22 7.15
C ALA A 198 10.33 -7.83 5.84
N LYS A 199 9.81 -6.82 5.13
CA LYS A 199 10.42 -6.27 3.91
C LYS A 199 11.87 -5.88 4.12
N TYR A 200 12.16 -5.04 5.12
CA TYR A 200 13.50 -4.49 5.31
C TYR A 200 14.47 -5.48 5.98
N GLN A 201 13.99 -6.42 6.77
CA GLN A 201 14.82 -7.47 7.33
C GLN A 201 15.24 -8.54 6.30
N GLN A 202 14.36 -8.86 5.35
CA GLN A 202 14.58 -9.95 4.40
C GLN A 202 15.15 -9.50 3.05
N ASN A 203 15.07 -8.20 2.70
CA ASN A 203 15.58 -7.69 1.43
C ASN A 203 16.80 -6.78 1.64
N LYS A 204 17.98 -7.28 1.31
CA LYS A 204 19.26 -6.56 1.48
C LYS A 204 19.29 -5.20 0.78
N ASP A 205 18.78 -5.13 -0.46
CA ASP A 205 18.76 -3.87 -1.22
C ASP A 205 17.77 -2.87 -0.64
N ALA A 206 16.57 -3.31 -0.23
CA ALA A 206 15.60 -2.45 0.42
C ALA A 206 16.14 -1.94 1.77
N LYS A 207 16.78 -2.82 2.57
CA LYS A 207 17.47 -2.45 3.81
C LYS A 207 18.55 -1.40 3.55
N LYS A 208 19.43 -1.63 2.57
CA LYS A 208 20.49 -0.70 2.19
C LYS A 208 19.92 0.69 1.84
N ILE A 209 18.89 0.72 1.00
CA ILE A 209 18.21 1.98 0.63
C ILE A 209 17.65 2.69 1.87
N LEU A 210 16.95 1.96 2.75
CA LEU A 210 16.40 2.54 3.97
C LEU A 210 17.49 3.14 4.85
N LEU A 211 18.59 2.43 5.07
CA LEU A 211 19.72 2.92 5.88
C LEU A 211 20.41 4.14 5.25
N LEU A 212 20.51 4.19 3.92
CA LEU A 212 21.08 5.33 3.21
C LEU A 212 20.21 6.59 3.29
N THR A 213 18.94 6.51 3.70
CA THR A 213 18.13 7.70 4.02
C THR A 213 18.56 8.37 5.33
N LYS A 214 19.48 7.79 6.09
CA LYS A 214 20.05 8.30 7.34
C LYS A 214 18.96 8.77 8.32
N ASN A 215 18.94 10.03 8.70
CA ASN A 215 17.97 10.65 9.60
C ASN A 215 16.91 11.49 8.87
N ALA A 216 16.75 11.32 7.57
CA ALA A 216 15.72 12.03 6.81
C ALA A 216 14.30 11.66 7.30
N LYS A 217 13.42 12.64 7.32
CA LYS A 217 11.98 12.44 7.46
C LYS A 217 11.43 11.77 6.22
N LEU A 218 10.74 10.64 6.39
CA LEU A 218 10.17 9.87 5.30
C LEU A 218 8.67 10.17 5.16
N GLN A 219 8.26 10.71 4.01
CA GLN A 219 6.87 11.08 3.73
C GLN A 219 6.36 10.35 2.48
N HIS A 220 5.25 9.64 2.65
CA HIS A 220 4.54 9.03 1.53
C HIS A 220 3.57 10.03 0.91
N ILE A 221 3.72 10.26 -0.39
CA ILE A 221 2.84 11.16 -1.15
C ILE A 221 1.48 10.50 -1.35
N VAL A 222 0.43 11.11 -0.81
CA VAL A 222 -0.97 10.70 -1.01
C VAL A 222 -1.65 11.68 -1.96
N ARG A 223 -2.16 11.19 -3.08
CA ARG A 223 -2.82 12.04 -4.08
C ARG A 223 -4.04 12.74 -3.50
N ALA A 224 -4.05 14.08 -3.60
CA ALA A 224 -5.13 14.95 -3.12
C ALA A 224 -5.44 14.82 -1.60
N SER A 225 -4.42 14.54 -0.79
CA SER A 225 -4.45 14.53 0.66
C SER A 225 -3.12 15.05 1.21
N LYS A 226 -3.00 15.18 2.54
CA LYS A 226 -1.70 15.44 3.18
C LYS A 226 -0.81 14.22 3.02
N ASP A 227 0.50 14.45 2.94
CA ASP A 227 1.48 13.36 2.95
C ASP A 227 1.45 12.63 4.30
N VAL A 228 1.66 11.33 4.25
CA VAL A 228 1.71 10.48 5.44
C VAL A 228 3.15 10.30 5.89
N ILE A 229 3.44 10.60 7.15
CA ILE A 229 4.76 10.37 7.75
C ILE A 229 4.90 8.89 8.08
N PHE A 230 5.94 8.23 7.58
CA PHE A 230 6.18 6.80 7.77
C PHE A 230 6.98 6.52 9.06
N TYR A 231 6.36 6.78 10.21
CA TYR A 231 6.99 6.59 11.52
C TYR A 231 7.48 5.17 11.75
N ASP A 232 6.69 4.15 11.44
CA ASP A 232 7.06 2.74 11.55
C ASP A 232 8.31 2.40 10.73
N THR A 233 8.40 2.87 9.50
CA THR A 233 9.58 2.69 8.65
C THR A 233 10.82 3.36 9.22
N MET A 234 10.67 4.56 9.81
CA MET A 234 11.79 5.25 10.47
C MET A 234 12.20 4.58 11.78
N ARG A 235 11.26 4.03 12.56
CA ARG A 235 11.56 3.18 13.72
C ARG A 235 12.37 1.95 13.32
N ILE A 236 11.92 1.24 12.27
CA ILE A 236 12.63 0.07 11.71
C ILE A 236 14.03 0.47 11.24
N ARG A 237 14.18 1.63 10.59
CA ARG A 237 15.50 2.15 10.20
C ARG A 237 16.43 2.29 11.40
N LYS A 238 15.96 2.89 12.49
CA LYS A 238 16.74 3.07 13.74
C LYS A 238 17.14 1.75 14.38
N GLU A 239 16.25 0.75 14.33
CA GLU A 239 16.55 -0.59 14.86
C GLU A 239 17.58 -1.37 14.01
N LEU A 240 17.69 -1.04 12.73
CA LEU A 240 18.58 -1.72 11.78
C LEU A 240 19.98 -1.07 11.68
N GLN A 241 20.17 0.12 12.28
CA GLN A 241 21.46 0.80 12.41
C GLN A 241 22.34 0.14 13.48
#